data_571995ab2fc7a796ab3e0e6bfdc7178e
#
_entry.id   571995ab2fc7a796ab3e0e6bfdc7178e
#
_cell.length_a   1.000
_cell.length_b   1.000
_cell.length_c   1.000
_cell.angle_alpha   90.00
_cell.angle_beta   90.00
_cell.angle_gamma   90.00
#
_symmetry.space_group_name_H-M   'P 1'
#
loop_
_entity.id
_entity.type
_entity.pdbx_description
1 polymer ?
#
loop_
_entity_poly.entity_id
_entity_poly.type
_entity_poly.pdbx_seq_one_letter_code
_entity_poly.pdbx_strand_id
1 'polypeptide(L)'
;MNRIAIALCTLAAAAAPLAAQSTQKPHTYKRDLPPSLVKQATVSEPDAAKAAQARVKHGRIQAVELENEGGKLIYSYELKVARRSGVEEVNVDARTGKVVNTEHETAKSEAKEAAQEKKETKKPAKPTR
;
A
#
# COMPACT_ATOMS: atom_id res chain seq x y z
N MET A 1 -25.90 54.18 48.02
CA MET A 1 -26.34 52.87 47.50
C MET A 1 -25.44 52.47 46.27
N ASN A 2 -24.35 51.80 46.56
CA ASN A 2 -23.37 51.38 45.51
C ASN A 2 -23.72 49.99 45.02
N ARG A 3 -24.06 49.85 43.74
CA ARG A 3 -24.26 48.60 43.10
C ARG A 3 -22.96 48.24 42.33
N ILE A 4 -22.18 47.30 42.86
CA ILE A 4 -20.97 46.74 42.23
C ILE A 4 -21.46 45.68 41.27
N ALA A 5 -21.29 45.91 39.98
CA ALA A 5 -21.50 44.89 38.94
C ALA A 5 -20.22 44.05 38.80
N ILE A 6 -20.30 42.80 39.18
CA ILE A 6 -19.22 41.84 38.98
C ILE A 6 -19.37 41.26 37.56
N ALA A 7 -18.47 41.61 36.65
CA ALA A 7 -18.39 41.02 35.33
C ALA A 7 -17.70 39.66 35.43
N LEU A 8 -18.46 38.61 35.15
CA LEU A 8 -17.95 37.23 35.10
C LEU A 8 -17.33 36.99 33.71
N CYS A 9 -15.99 37.02 33.61
CA CYS A 9 -15.26 36.63 32.43
C CYS A 9 -15.23 35.11 32.35
N THR A 10 -16.03 34.53 31.47
CA THR A 10 -15.93 33.08 31.12
C THR A 10 -14.78 32.88 30.16
N LEU A 11 -13.70 32.26 30.65
CA LEU A 11 -12.57 31.82 29.85
C LEU A 11 -12.97 30.52 29.11
N ALA A 12 -13.29 30.65 27.83
CA ALA A 12 -13.49 29.48 26.97
C ALA A 12 -12.13 28.86 26.59
N ALA A 13 -11.76 27.78 27.24
CA ALA A 13 -10.61 27.00 26.86
C ALA A 13 -10.94 26.20 25.55
N ALA A 14 -10.40 26.66 24.42
CA ALA A 14 -10.44 25.93 23.20
C ALA A 14 -9.50 24.72 23.30
N ALA A 15 -10.06 23.53 23.50
CA ALA A 15 -9.32 22.30 23.41
C ALA A 15 -9.02 22.03 21.90
N ALA A 16 -7.78 22.28 21.48
CA ALA A 16 -7.31 21.86 20.17
C ALA A 16 -7.24 20.32 20.13
N PRO A 17 -7.73 19.65 19.07
CA PRO A 17 -7.57 18.21 18.95
C PRO A 17 -6.08 17.88 18.81
N LEU A 18 -5.57 17.12 19.75
CA LEU A 18 -4.23 16.54 19.69
C LEU A 18 -4.23 15.55 18.50
N ALA A 19 -3.72 15.99 17.35
CA ALA A 19 -3.50 15.11 16.23
C ALA A 19 -2.52 14.03 16.70
N ALA A 20 -3.01 12.81 16.87
CA ALA A 20 -2.20 11.65 17.18
C ALA A 20 -1.24 11.43 16.01
N GLN A 21 -0.01 11.90 16.15
CA GLN A 21 1.08 11.55 15.27
C GLN A 21 1.31 10.05 15.47
N SER A 22 0.85 9.24 14.50
CA SER A 22 1.18 7.83 14.50
C SER A 22 2.68 7.73 14.29
N THR A 23 3.41 7.38 15.33
CA THR A 23 4.82 7.02 15.26
C THR A 23 4.91 5.67 14.53
N GLN A 24 4.85 5.71 13.21
CA GLN A 24 5.10 4.53 12.40
C GLN A 24 6.58 4.19 12.56
N LYS A 25 6.86 3.00 13.10
CA LYS A 25 8.20 2.42 13.07
C LYS A 25 8.69 2.41 11.63
N PRO A 26 9.96 2.74 11.37
CA PRO A 26 10.49 2.72 10.01
C PRO A 26 10.25 1.34 9.40
N HIS A 27 9.61 1.31 8.24
CA HIS A 27 9.35 0.08 7.50
C HIS A 27 10.67 -0.52 7.04
N THR A 28 10.98 -1.74 7.48
CA THR A 28 12.24 -2.44 7.19
C THR A 28 12.11 -3.45 6.04
N TYR A 29 11.32 -3.13 5.01
CA TYR A 29 11.14 -3.97 3.84
C TYR A 29 11.64 -3.28 2.55
N LYS A 30 11.93 -4.09 1.53
CA LYS A 30 12.35 -3.60 0.21
C LYS A 30 11.24 -2.74 -0.41
N ARG A 31 11.60 -1.63 -1.02
CA ARG A 31 10.67 -0.69 -1.66
C ARG A 31 11.19 -0.34 -3.05
N ASP A 32 10.38 -0.63 -4.05
CA ASP A 32 10.58 -0.16 -5.42
C ASP A 32 9.40 0.74 -5.81
N LEU A 33 9.61 2.05 -5.65
CA LEU A 33 8.58 3.07 -5.81
C LEU A 33 9.10 4.16 -6.77
N PRO A 34 8.99 3.95 -8.09
CA PRO A 34 9.46 4.92 -9.08
C PRO A 34 8.82 6.30 -8.85
N PRO A 35 9.60 7.39 -8.73
CA PRO A 35 9.07 8.72 -8.42
C PRO A 35 8.02 9.22 -9.41
N SER A 36 8.09 8.79 -10.66
CA SER A 36 7.10 9.10 -11.70
C SER A 36 5.74 8.48 -11.42
N LEU A 37 5.71 7.28 -10.83
CA LEU A 37 4.48 6.59 -10.48
C LEU A 37 3.93 7.06 -9.13
N VAL A 38 4.80 7.34 -8.16
CA VAL A 38 4.39 7.89 -6.85
C VAL A 38 3.58 9.17 -7.00
N LYS A 39 3.94 10.04 -7.96
CA LYS A 39 3.18 11.26 -8.24
C LYS A 39 1.76 11.02 -8.77
N GLN A 40 1.47 9.83 -9.28
CA GLN A 40 0.19 9.45 -9.84
C GLN A 40 -0.69 8.71 -8.82
N ALA A 41 -0.10 8.23 -7.72
CA ALA A 41 -0.83 7.60 -6.64
C ALA A 41 -1.63 8.63 -5.83
N THR A 42 -2.87 8.29 -5.49
CA THR A 42 -3.75 9.09 -4.62
C THR A 42 -3.66 8.60 -3.18
N VAL A 43 -3.44 7.30 -3.03
CA VAL A 43 -3.28 6.63 -1.73
C VAL A 43 -1.80 6.57 -1.37
N SER A 44 -1.46 6.93 -0.15
CA SER A 44 -0.09 6.83 0.33
C SER A 44 0.34 5.36 0.48
N GLU A 45 1.62 5.08 0.26
CA GLU A 45 2.14 3.73 0.44
C GLU A 45 1.88 3.16 1.86
N PRO A 46 2.05 3.93 2.97
CA PRO A 46 1.71 3.43 4.31
C PRO A 46 0.24 3.06 4.50
N ASP A 47 -0.68 3.74 3.82
CA ASP A 47 -2.11 3.41 3.91
C ASP A 47 -2.45 2.18 3.07
N ALA A 48 -1.84 2.04 1.89
CA ALA A 48 -1.94 0.83 1.08
C ALA A 48 -1.35 -0.38 1.82
N ALA A 49 -0.23 -0.22 2.54
CA ALA A 49 0.38 -1.27 3.37
C ALA A 49 -0.56 -1.77 4.46
N LYS A 50 -1.34 -0.88 5.10
CA LYS A 50 -2.36 -1.27 6.09
C LYS A 50 -3.45 -2.15 5.44
N ALA A 51 -3.89 -1.80 4.23
CA ALA A 51 -4.88 -2.59 3.51
C ALA A 51 -4.35 -3.98 3.16
N ALA A 52 -3.10 -4.07 2.69
CA ALA A 52 -2.44 -5.35 2.41
C ALA A 52 -2.28 -6.21 3.67
N GLN A 53 -1.83 -5.63 4.79
CA GLN A 53 -1.70 -6.34 6.06
C GLN A 53 -3.03 -6.82 6.63
N ALA A 54 -4.10 -6.03 6.46
CA ALA A 54 -5.43 -6.44 6.88
C ALA A 54 -5.96 -7.64 6.08
N ARG A 55 -5.51 -7.77 4.83
CA ARG A 55 -5.89 -8.88 3.95
C ARG A 55 -5.20 -10.19 4.33
N VAL A 56 -3.94 -10.15 4.76
CA VAL A 56 -3.15 -11.32 5.13
C VAL A 56 -2.83 -11.29 6.62
N LYS A 57 -3.67 -11.93 7.43
CA LYS A 57 -3.47 -12.02 8.89
C LYS A 57 -2.10 -12.64 9.21
N HIS A 58 -1.37 -12.00 10.11
CA HIS A 58 -0.01 -12.40 10.52
C HIS A 58 1.03 -12.36 9.38
N GLY A 59 0.70 -11.80 8.22
CA GLY A 59 1.64 -11.52 7.16
C GLY A 59 2.60 -10.40 7.53
N ARG A 60 3.89 -10.58 7.25
CA ARG A 60 4.90 -9.53 7.38
C ARG A 60 5.33 -9.08 6.00
N ILE A 61 5.14 -7.82 5.68
CA ILE A 61 5.58 -7.26 4.40
C ILE A 61 7.10 -7.44 4.27
N GLN A 62 7.54 -7.97 3.14
CA GLN A 62 8.95 -8.14 2.76
C GLN A 62 9.34 -7.19 1.64
N ALA A 63 8.43 -6.93 0.72
CA ALA A 63 8.65 -6.02 -0.39
C ALA A 63 7.36 -5.28 -0.76
N VAL A 64 7.53 -4.15 -1.45
CA VAL A 64 6.48 -3.44 -2.17
C VAL A 64 7.05 -2.88 -3.46
N GLU A 65 6.29 -3.00 -4.52
CA GLU A 65 6.55 -2.38 -5.82
C GLU A 65 5.35 -1.52 -6.23
N LEU A 66 5.62 -0.40 -6.91
CA LEU A 66 4.57 0.43 -7.50
C LEU A 66 4.70 0.38 -9.01
N GLU A 67 3.71 -0.16 -9.66
CA GLU A 67 3.74 -0.44 -11.10
C GLU A 67 2.40 -0.20 -11.79
N ASN A 68 2.42 -0.21 -13.12
CA ASN A 68 1.21 -0.21 -13.92
C ASN A 68 0.91 -1.64 -14.38
N GLU A 69 -0.17 -2.21 -13.86
CA GLU A 69 -0.64 -3.55 -14.22
C GLU A 69 -2.08 -3.49 -14.74
N GLY A 70 -2.32 -4.06 -15.93
CA GLY A 70 -3.66 -4.11 -16.52
C GLY A 70 -4.34 -2.73 -16.67
N GLY A 71 -3.56 -1.65 -16.85
CA GLY A 71 -4.06 -0.28 -16.95
C GLY A 71 -4.40 0.37 -15.61
N LYS A 72 -4.05 -0.25 -14.50
CA LYS A 72 -4.20 0.28 -13.14
C LYS A 72 -2.83 0.55 -12.52
N LEU A 73 -2.76 1.56 -11.67
CA LEU A 73 -1.59 1.82 -10.84
C LEU A 73 -1.75 1.00 -9.57
N ILE A 74 -0.83 0.08 -9.33
CA ILE A 74 -0.92 -0.93 -8.28
C ILE A 74 0.29 -0.83 -7.35
N TYR A 75 0.05 -0.91 -6.04
CA TYR A 75 1.04 -1.31 -5.06
C TYR A 75 0.98 -2.83 -4.91
N SER A 76 2.00 -3.54 -5.37
CA SER A 76 2.15 -4.98 -5.19
C SER A 76 2.97 -5.25 -3.92
N TYR A 77 2.37 -5.91 -2.94
CA TYR A 77 2.99 -6.25 -1.66
C TYR A 77 3.26 -7.73 -1.57
N GLU A 78 4.50 -8.09 -1.26
CA GLU A 78 4.86 -9.46 -0.87
C GLU A 78 4.80 -9.59 0.66
N LEU A 79 3.96 -10.50 1.16
CA LEU A 79 3.82 -10.78 2.58
C LEU A 79 4.24 -12.21 2.91
N LYS A 80 5.17 -12.36 3.84
CA LYS A 80 5.58 -13.65 4.37
C LYS A 80 4.74 -14.03 5.60
N VAL A 81 4.09 -15.19 5.53
CA VAL A 81 3.42 -15.82 6.66
C VAL A 81 4.35 -16.85 7.29
N ALA A 82 4.51 -16.81 8.62
CA ALA A 82 5.37 -17.74 9.30
C ALA A 82 4.92 -19.21 9.08
N ARG A 83 5.88 -20.10 8.86
CA ARG A 83 5.67 -21.54 8.61
C ARG A 83 4.91 -21.88 7.31
N ARG A 84 4.66 -20.93 6.42
CA ARG A 84 4.18 -21.19 5.06
C ARG A 84 5.32 -21.02 4.07
N SER A 85 5.39 -21.91 3.06
CA SER A 85 6.27 -21.73 1.89
C SER A 85 5.76 -20.60 1.02
N GLY A 86 6.61 -19.97 0.22
CA GLY A 86 6.25 -18.87 -0.67
C GLY A 86 5.89 -17.57 0.06
N VAL A 87 5.26 -16.67 -0.65
CA VAL A 87 4.75 -15.39 -0.19
C VAL A 87 3.28 -15.22 -0.59
N GLU A 88 2.56 -14.38 0.11
CA GLU A 88 1.25 -13.90 -0.31
C GLU A 88 1.47 -12.57 -1.02
N GLU A 89 1.15 -12.49 -2.28
CA GLU A 89 1.11 -11.25 -3.02
C GLU A 89 -0.25 -10.59 -2.83
N VAL A 90 -0.25 -9.29 -2.48
CA VAL A 90 -1.47 -8.50 -2.31
C VAL A 90 -1.36 -7.24 -3.14
N ASN A 91 -2.20 -7.13 -4.15
CA ASN A 91 -2.28 -6.00 -5.05
C ASN A 91 -3.31 -4.99 -4.54
N VAL A 92 -2.87 -3.76 -4.28
CA VAL A 92 -3.69 -2.64 -3.79
C VAL A 92 -3.71 -1.55 -4.85
N ASP A 93 -4.89 -1.18 -5.30
CA ASP A 93 -5.08 -0.07 -6.23
C ASP A 93 -4.58 1.25 -5.60
N ALA A 94 -3.56 1.86 -6.19
CA ALA A 94 -2.89 3.04 -5.66
C ALA A 94 -3.74 4.34 -5.76
N ARG A 95 -4.89 4.29 -6.41
CA ARG A 95 -5.82 5.42 -6.51
C ARG A 95 -6.98 5.30 -5.53
N THR A 96 -7.44 4.08 -5.24
CA THR A 96 -8.61 3.84 -4.40
C THR A 96 -8.30 3.22 -3.04
N GLY A 97 -7.11 2.62 -2.86
CA GLY A 97 -6.72 1.90 -1.65
C GLY A 97 -7.39 0.53 -1.48
N LYS A 98 -8.12 0.07 -2.49
CA LYS A 98 -8.81 -1.23 -2.44
C LYS A 98 -7.86 -2.36 -2.83
N VAL A 99 -7.94 -3.47 -2.10
CA VAL A 99 -7.29 -4.72 -2.53
C VAL A 99 -8.00 -5.23 -3.77
N VAL A 100 -7.25 -5.40 -4.86
CA VAL A 100 -7.79 -5.85 -6.16
C VAL A 100 -7.45 -7.30 -6.46
N ASN A 101 -6.33 -7.82 -5.92
CA ASN A 101 -5.95 -9.22 -6.04
C ASN A 101 -5.24 -9.72 -4.77
N THR A 102 -5.28 -11.01 -4.54
CA THR A 102 -4.46 -11.70 -3.53
C THR A 102 -4.10 -13.08 -4.09
N GLU A 103 -2.82 -13.37 -4.20
CA GLU A 103 -2.31 -14.60 -4.77
C GLU A 103 -1.25 -15.21 -3.85
N HIS A 104 -1.15 -16.55 -3.88
CA HIS A 104 -0.11 -17.27 -3.15
C HIS A 104 0.99 -17.68 -4.13
N GLU A 105 2.13 -17.05 -4.01
CA GLU A 105 3.29 -17.32 -4.84
C GLU A 105 4.26 -18.29 -4.17
N THR A 106 4.73 -19.21 -4.97
CA THR A 106 5.78 -20.16 -4.58
C THR A 106 6.91 -20.07 -5.60
N ALA A 107 8.11 -20.50 -5.25
CA ALA A 107 9.23 -20.56 -6.19
C ALA A 107 8.90 -21.37 -7.46
N LYS A 108 7.91 -22.26 -7.40
CA LYS A 108 7.43 -23.04 -8.55
C LYS A 108 6.49 -22.23 -9.46
N SER A 109 5.62 -21.36 -8.88
CA SER A 109 4.77 -20.44 -9.65
C SER A 109 5.62 -19.38 -10.34
N GLU A 110 6.52 -18.73 -9.62
CA GLU A 110 7.45 -17.73 -10.17
C GLU A 110 8.27 -18.29 -11.35
N ALA A 111 8.82 -19.51 -11.21
CA ALA A 111 9.56 -20.15 -12.29
C ALA A 111 8.69 -20.44 -13.52
N LYS A 112 7.40 -20.69 -13.33
CA LYS A 112 6.44 -20.93 -14.41
C LYS A 112 6.08 -19.64 -15.14
N GLU A 113 5.86 -18.55 -14.41
CA GLU A 113 5.56 -17.23 -14.97
C GLU A 113 6.74 -16.66 -15.74
N ALA A 114 7.95 -16.68 -15.16
CA ALA A 114 9.18 -16.31 -15.86
C ALA A 114 9.43 -17.13 -17.14
N ALA A 115 8.98 -18.40 -17.19
CA ALA A 115 9.05 -19.23 -18.39
C ALA A 115 7.98 -18.85 -19.44
N GLN A 116 6.84 -18.33 -19.01
CA GLN A 116 5.77 -17.85 -19.90
C GLN A 116 6.11 -16.50 -20.52
N GLU A 117 6.59 -15.54 -19.74
CA GLU A 117 7.06 -14.24 -20.24
C GLU A 117 8.14 -14.38 -21.31
N LYS A 118 9.11 -15.28 -21.09
CA LYS A 118 10.14 -15.59 -22.11
C LYS A 118 9.58 -16.18 -23.39
N LYS A 119 8.40 -16.81 -23.36
CA LYS A 119 7.73 -17.32 -24.57
C LYS A 119 6.94 -16.24 -25.30
N GLU A 120 6.32 -15.31 -24.58
CA GLU A 120 5.57 -14.21 -25.18
C GLU A 120 6.49 -13.19 -25.85
N THR A 121 7.61 -12.85 -25.24
CA THR A 121 8.62 -11.94 -25.83
C THR A 121 9.31 -12.53 -27.06
N LYS A 122 9.30 -13.87 -27.26
CA LYS A 122 9.84 -14.54 -28.45
C LYS A 122 8.86 -14.70 -29.60
N LYS A 123 7.59 -14.33 -29.44
CA LYS A 123 6.62 -14.43 -30.52
C LYS A 123 6.80 -13.23 -31.48
N PRO A 124 7.24 -13.45 -32.74
CA PRO A 124 7.41 -12.34 -33.68
C PRO A 124 6.06 -11.68 -33.97
N ALA A 125 6.05 -10.36 -33.96
CA ALA A 125 4.88 -9.58 -34.31
C ALA A 125 4.37 -10.04 -35.70
N LYS A 126 3.08 -10.41 -35.75
CA LYS A 126 2.42 -10.80 -36.99
C LYS A 126 2.40 -9.57 -37.91
N PRO A 127 2.92 -9.64 -39.16
CA PRO A 127 2.86 -8.50 -40.05
C PRO A 127 1.41 -8.18 -40.38
N THR A 128 0.99 -6.98 -40.05
CA THR A 128 -0.26 -6.41 -40.55
C THR A 128 -0.13 -6.16 -42.04
N ARG A 129 -0.97 -6.81 -42.82
CA ARG A 129 -1.16 -6.59 -44.23
C ARG A 129 -2.16 -5.46 -44.46
#